data_35b35e028231e72b797fb5c85ec85c70
#
_entry.id   35b35e028231e72b797fb5c85ec85c70
#
_cell.length_a   1.000
_cell.length_b   1.000
_cell.length_c   1.000
_cell.angle_alpha   90.00
_cell.angle_beta   90.00
_cell.angle_gamma   90.00
#
_symmetry.space_group_name_H-M   'P 1'
#
loop_
_entity.id
_entity.type
_entity.pdbx_description
1 polymer ?
#
loop_
_entity_poly.entity_id
_entity_poly.type
_entity_poly.pdbx_seq_one_letter_code
_entity_poly.pdbx_strand_id
1 'polypeptide(L)'
;VSVPVKTAGARSPVLSYQHASTFRNNQAPSIKVEAVEPPLVLASLGYIVVSPDYVGFGASYGVEHPYLTSSPSSRAVIDMLSAAQTWRRQAGVADNGQLFLAGYSEGGYATMAAHRAIHQQGGELKTQLQAAVPGAGPYDVQETLDEQLDRVRKLFPPLALLIDPDHLSDASESVRNEVRRLLLRQMVPEDGDVRYQTLFMDRFLADDKAGIAAEHSVHLGWAPSVPVYLFHGR
;
A
#
# COMPACT_ATOMS: atom_id res chain seq x y z
N VAL A 1 16.86 2.32 -2.87
CA VAL A 1 17.13 1.39 -3.99
C VAL A 1 18.19 0.42 -3.58
N SER A 2 17.93 -0.88 -3.69
CA SER A 2 18.89 -1.94 -3.41
C SER A 2 19.32 -2.60 -4.73
N VAL A 3 20.62 -2.79 -4.91
CA VAL A 3 21.20 -3.30 -6.16
C VAL A 3 21.96 -4.60 -5.87
N PRO A 4 21.76 -5.65 -6.67
CA PRO A 4 22.48 -6.90 -6.48
C PRO A 4 24.00 -6.71 -6.72
N VAL A 5 24.83 -7.42 -5.94
CA VAL A 5 26.24 -7.52 -6.24
C VAL A 5 26.39 -8.33 -7.53
N LYS A 6 27.00 -7.76 -8.55
CA LYS A 6 27.05 -8.34 -9.89
C LYS A 6 28.46 -8.51 -10.42
N THR A 7 28.59 -9.53 -11.28
CA THR A 7 29.66 -9.59 -12.26
C THR A 7 29.44 -8.52 -13.33
N ALA A 8 30.53 -7.94 -13.86
CA ALA A 8 30.49 -6.86 -14.86
C ALA A 8 29.59 -7.23 -16.07
N GLY A 9 28.75 -6.29 -16.50
CA GLY A 9 27.88 -6.43 -17.68
C GLY A 9 26.53 -7.09 -17.48
N ALA A 10 26.23 -7.64 -16.30
CA ALA A 10 24.90 -8.24 -16.05
C ALA A 10 23.81 -7.17 -15.89
N ARG A 11 22.65 -7.38 -16.51
CA ARG A 11 21.45 -6.55 -16.37
C ARG A 11 20.41 -7.29 -15.54
N SER A 12 19.77 -6.60 -14.60
CA SER A 12 18.75 -7.17 -13.73
C SER A 12 17.38 -6.63 -14.03
N PRO A 13 16.33 -7.42 -13.77
CA PRO A 13 14.98 -6.88 -13.72
C PRO A 13 14.82 -5.92 -12.54
N VAL A 14 13.91 -4.97 -12.68
CA VAL A 14 13.49 -4.08 -11.60
C VAL A 14 12.31 -4.71 -10.87
N LEU A 15 12.37 -4.74 -9.56
CA LEU A 15 11.26 -5.12 -8.70
C LEU A 15 10.89 -3.92 -7.82
N SER A 16 9.70 -3.38 -7.98
CA SER A 16 9.14 -2.44 -7.02
C SER A 16 8.49 -3.23 -5.89
N TYR A 17 9.02 -3.08 -4.68
CA TYR A 17 8.53 -3.74 -3.48
C TYR A 17 7.82 -2.74 -2.57
N GLN A 18 6.56 -3.00 -2.27
CA GLN A 18 5.72 -2.21 -1.41
C GLN A 18 5.65 -2.87 -0.03
N HIS A 19 6.12 -2.12 1.00
CA HIS A 19 6.14 -2.63 2.37
C HIS A 19 4.73 -2.70 2.99
N ALA A 20 4.57 -3.57 3.97
CA ALA A 20 3.35 -3.67 4.77
C ALA A 20 3.20 -2.45 5.70
N SER A 21 2.02 -2.30 6.31
CA SER A 21 1.77 -1.25 7.31
C SER A 21 2.84 -1.27 8.39
N THR A 22 3.36 -0.09 8.68
CA THR A 22 4.29 0.15 9.77
C THR A 22 3.88 1.43 10.48
N PHE A 23 4.04 1.48 11.78
CA PHE A 23 3.53 2.57 12.60
C PHE A 23 4.64 3.51 13.10
N ARG A 24 5.89 3.23 12.73
CA ARG A 24 7.06 4.01 13.14
C ARG A 24 7.88 4.42 11.93
N ASN A 25 8.30 5.67 11.94
CA ASN A 25 9.14 6.22 10.88
C ASN A 25 10.47 5.46 10.71
N ASN A 26 11.05 4.97 11.81
CA ASN A 26 12.30 4.21 11.76
C ASN A 26 12.17 2.82 11.10
N GLN A 27 10.97 2.39 10.75
CA GLN A 27 10.71 1.16 9.99
C GLN A 27 10.59 1.41 8.48
N ALA A 28 10.66 2.67 8.04
CA ALA A 28 10.63 3.01 6.62
C ALA A 28 11.80 2.38 5.86
N PRO A 29 11.61 1.91 4.63
CA PRO A 29 12.65 1.25 3.81
C PRO A 29 13.93 2.06 3.61
N SER A 30 13.86 3.40 3.63
CA SER A 30 15.05 4.26 3.53
C SER A 30 15.85 4.33 4.84
N ILE A 31 15.25 3.99 5.97
CA ILE A 31 15.84 4.10 7.31
C ILE A 31 16.25 2.72 7.84
N LYS A 32 15.35 1.73 7.74
CA LYS A 32 15.62 0.37 8.20
C LYS A 32 16.29 -0.45 7.09
N VAL A 33 17.62 -0.46 7.13
CA VAL A 33 18.46 -1.15 6.13
C VAL A 33 19.18 -2.31 6.81
N GLU A 34 18.46 -3.42 7.00
CA GLU A 34 18.98 -4.64 7.63
C GLU A 34 18.96 -5.79 6.62
N ALA A 35 19.91 -6.72 6.75
CA ALA A 35 20.09 -7.84 5.79
C ALA A 35 18.85 -8.74 5.62
N VAL A 36 17.98 -8.77 6.64
CA VAL A 36 16.73 -9.55 6.65
C VAL A 36 15.54 -8.81 6.04
N GLU A 37 15.68 -7.51 5.75
CA GLU A 37 14.60 -6.75 5.16
C GLU A 37 14.32 -7.21 3.72
N PRO A 38 13.04 -7.30 3.32
CA PRO A 38 12.65 -7.81 2.02
C PRO A 38 13.36 -7.15 0.83
N PRO A 39 13.61 -5.82 0.80
CA PRO A 39 14.33 -5.21 -0.31
C PRO A 39 15.76 -5.74 -0.49
N LEU A 40 16.47 -6.04 0.60
CA LEU A 40 17.84 -6.57 0.53
C LEU A 40 17.84 -8.06 0.18
N VAL A 41 16.90 -8.82 0.75
CA VAL A 41 16.74 -10.24 0.41
C VAL A 41 16.42 -10.40 -1.07
N LEU A 42 15.47 -9.63 -1.60
CA LEU A 42 15.10 -9.67 -3.01
C LEU A 42 16.23 -9.19 -3.93
N ALA A 43 17.02 -8.21 -3.50
CA ALA A 43 18.21 -7.78 -4.25
C ALA A 43 19.27 -8.90 -4.29
N SER A 44 19.43 -9.70 -3.23
CA SER A 44 20.35 -10.85 -3.22
C SER A 44 19.94 -11.94 -4.21
N LEU A 45 18.66 -11.99 -4.60
CA LEU A 45 18.14 -12.88 -5.65
C LEU A 45 18.34 -12.34 -7.07
N GLY A 46 18.96 -11.18 -7.24
CA GLY A 46 19.35 -10.64 -8.53
C GLY A 46 18.44 -9.51 -9.05
N TYR A 47 17.49 -9.01 -8.27
CA TYR A 47 16.65 -7.87 -8.64
C TYR A 47 17.30 -6.54 -8.29
N ILE A 48 17.05 -5.51 -9.11
CA ILE A 48 17.18 -4.12 -8.68
C ILE A 48 15.88 -3.80 -7.93
N VAL A 49 15.95 -3.65 -6.61
CA VAL A 49 14.76 -3.45 -5.80
C VAL A 49 14.57 -1.97 -5.51
N VAL A 50 13.36 -1.48 -5.80
CA VAL A 50 12.91 -0.12 -5.56
C VAL A 50 11.79 -0.19 -4.52
N SER A 51 11.95 0.45 -3.36
CA SER A 51 10.95 0.45 -2.30
C SER A 51 10.66 1.88 -1.85
N PRO A 52 9.42 2.39 -2.05
CA PRO A 52 9.02 3.70 -1.53
C PRO A 52 8.81 3.65 -0.02
N ASP A 53 9.06 4.77 0.66
CA ASP A 53 8.72 4.92 2.07
C ASP A 53 7.23 5.19 2.30
N TYR A 54 6.52 5.61 1.28
CA TYR A 54 5.18 6.24 1.28
C TYR A 54 5.18 7.65 1.89
N VAL A 55 4.10 8.40 1.61
CA VAL A 55 3.85 9.70 2.24
C VAL A 55 3.65 9.50 3.75
N GLY A 56 4.25 10.37 4.54
CA GLY A 56 4.22 10.29 6.01
C GLY A 56 5.43 9.61 6.64
N PHE A 57 6.29 8.98 5.81
CA PHE A 57 7.51 8.30 6.24
C PHE A 57 8.75 8.92 5.61
N GLY A 58 9.93 8.61 6.17
CA GLY A 58 11.21 9.04 5.63
C GLY A 58 11.28 10.56 5.46
N ALA A 59 11.57 11.02 4.25
CA ALA A 59 11.68 12.43 3.93
C ALA A 59 10.37 13.24 4.10
N SER A 60 9.22 12.58 4.11
CA SER A 60 7.90 13.20 4.33
C SER A 60 7.36 12.98 5.75
N TYR A 61 8.20 12.53 6.68
CA TYR A 61 7.82 12.33 8.08
C TYR A 61 7.16 13.59 8.68
N GLY A 62 6.07 13.37 9.42
CA GLY A 62 5.26 14.45 9.98
C GLY A 62 4.07 14.88 9.12
N VAL A 63 4.02 14.48 7.84
CA VAL A 63 2.80 14.54 7.02
C VAL A 63 1.91 13.34 7.36
N GLU A 64 0.59 13.49 7.27
CA GLU A 64 -0.31 12.36 7.49
C GLU A 64 -0.19 11.34 6.36
N HIS A 65 -0.02 10.06 6.74
CA HIS A 65 0.02 8.95 5.80
C HIS A 65 -1.39 8.65 5.26
N PRO A 66 -1.62 8.74 3.93
CA PRO A 66 -2.93 8.53 3.32
C PRO A 66 -3.27 7.04 3.19
N TYR A 67 -3.45 6.37 4.31
CA TYR A 67 -3.66 4.92 4.40
C TYR A 67 -4.85 4.46 3.57
N LEU A 68 -4.66 3.39 2.80
CA LEU A 68 -5.67 2.80 1.91
C LEU A 68 -6.37 3.82 0.99
N THR A 69 -5.64 4.83 0.53
CA THR A 69 -6.13 5.77 -0.48
C THR A 69 -5.42 5.50 -1.80
N SER A 70 -6.16 5.11 -2.84
CA SER A 70 -5.59 4.52 -4.05
C SER A 70 -4.69 5.45 -4.85
N SER A 71 -5.06 6.72 -4.99
CA SER A 71 -4.27 7.69 -5.77
C SER A 71 -2.91 8.00 -5.14
N PRO A 72 -2.78 8.42 -3.87
CA PRO A 72 -1.47 8.65 -3.27
C PRO A 72 -0.63 7.37 -3.15
N SER A 73 -1.24 6.20 -2.88
CA SER A 73 -0.50 4.93 -2.84
C SER A 73 0.13 4.59 -4.19
N SER A 74 -0.64 4.70 -5.28
CA SER A 74 -0.13 4.44 -6.63
C SER A 74 0.93 5.45 -7.05
N ARG A 75 0.77 6.73 -6.72
CA ARG A 75 1.74 7.78 -7.02
C ARG A 75 3.06 7.56 -6.30
N ALA A 76 3.05 7.22 -5.02
CA ALA A 76 4.27 6.94 -4.27
C ALA A 76 5.12 5.85 -4.96
N VAL A 77 4.47 4.81 -5.50
CA VAL A 77 5.16 3.73 -6.24
C VAL A 77 5.69 4.23 -7.59
N ILE A 78 4.87 4.92 -8.38
CA ILE A 78 5.24 5.39 -9.73
C ILE A 78 6.32 6.45 -9.67
N ASP A 79 6.20 7.41 -8.76
CA ASP A 79 7.17 8.49 -8.60
C ASP A 79 8.52 7.93 -8.11
N MET A 80 8.50 6.95 -7.19
CA MET A 80 9.73 6.28 -6.75
C MET A 80 10.38 5.47 -7.87
N LEU A 81 9.63 4.81 -8.75
CA LEU A 81 10.15 4.13 -9.94
C LEU A 81 10.84 5.14 -10.87
N SER A 82 10.25 6.30 -11.09
CA SER A 82 10.81 7.38 -11.94
C SER A 82 12.08 7.96 -11.32
N ALA A 83 12.08 8.21 -10.02
CA ALA A 83 13.26 8.68 -9.29
C ALA A 83 14.39 7.64 -9.33
N ALA A 84 14.06 6.37 -9.11
CA ALA A 84 15.03 5.27 -9.16
C ALA A 84 15.60 5.08 -10.58
N GLN A 85 14.82 5.28 -11.64
CA GLN A 85 15.30 5.25 -13.02
C GLN A 85 16.34 6.36 -13.25
N THR A 86 16.06 7.57 -12.79
CA THR A 86 16.98 8.69 -12.89
C THR A 86 18.28 8.41 -12.14
N TRP A 87 18.20 7.96 -10.90
CA TRP A 87 19.36 7.59 -10.10
C TRP A 87 20.19 6.46 -10.76
N ARG A 88 19.55 5.43 -11.26
CA ARG A 88 20.23 4.31 -11.92
C ARG A 88 21.03 4.74 -13.15
N ARG A 89 20.46 5.65 -13.96
CA ARG A 89 21.19 6.23 -15.11
C ARG A 89 22.47 6.95 -14.67
N GLN A 90 22.40 7.73 -13.60
CA GLN A 90 23.54 8.46 -13.04
C GLN A 90 24.59 7.53 -12.42
N ALA A 91 24.14 6.47 -11.76
CA ALA A 91 25.00 5.48 -11.09
C ALA A 91 25.54 4.38 -12.03
N GLY A 92 25.18 4.39 -13.33
CA GLY A 92 25.60 3.37 -14.28
C GLY A 92 24.97 1.99 -14.02
N VAL A 93 23.85 1.93 -13.33
CA VAL A 93 23.13 0.68 -13.02
C VAL A 93 22.09 0.39 -14.10
N ALA A 94 22.43 -0.53 -15.02
CA ALA A 94 21.56 -0.91 -16.12
C ALA A 94 20.57 -2.02 -15.71
N ASP A 95 19.30 -1.88 -16.12
CA ASP A 95 18.28 -2.93 -16.04
C ASP A 95 18.13 -3.68 -17.37
N ASN A 96 17.32 -4.74 -17.37
CA ASN A 96 17.01 -5.54 -18.55
C ASN A 96 15.67 -5.16 -19.21
N GLY A 97 15.03 -4.07 -18.78
CA GLY A 97 13.74 -3.60 -19.30
C GLY A 97 12.51 -4.31 -18.73
N GLN A 98 12.67 -5.20 -17.74
CA GLN A 98 11.57 -5.89 -17.09
C GLN A 98 11.27 -5.24 -15.74
N LEU A 99 9.98 -5.00 -15.47
CA LEU A 99 9.45 -4.49 -14.20
C LEU A 99 8.53 -5.53 -13.58
N PHE A 100 8.68 -5.73 -12.29
CA PHE A 100 7.78 -6.50 -11.45
C PHE A 100 7.28 -5.64 -10.30
N LEU A 101 6.05 -5.87 -9.85
CA LEU A 101 5.48 -5.23 -8.66
C LEU A 101 5.19 -6.31 -7.62
N ALA A 102 5.55 -6.09 -6.37
CA ALA A 102 5.22 -7.00 -5.27
C ALA A 102 5.02 -6.23 -3.98
N GLY A 103 4.16 -6.75 -3.10
CA GLY A 103 3.94 -6.14 -1.79
C GLY A 103 3.03 -7.01 -0.92
N TYR A 104 3.01 -6.72 0.39
CA TYR A 104 2.24 -7.50 1.35
C TYR A 104 1.36 -6.59 2.21
N SER A 105 0.13 -7.02 2.55
CA SER A 105 -0.83 -6.27 3.34
C SER A 105 -1.13 -4.91 2.68
N GLU A 106 -0.89 -3.77 3.34
CA GLU A 106 -0.95 -2.44 2.71
C GLU A 106 -0.09 -2.37 1.44
N GLY A 107 1.08 -3.01 1.43
CA GLY A 107 1.91 -3.10 0.23
C GLY A 107 1.28 -3.91 -0.89
N GLY A 108 0.49 -4.93 -0.57
CA GLY A 108 -0.35 -5.63 -1.54
C GLY A 108 -1.38 -4.70 -2.17
N TYR A 109 -2.06 -3.91 -1.34
CA TYR A 109 -2.97 -2.86 -1.78
C TYR A 109 -2.28 -1.83 -2.69
N ALA A 110 -1.13 -1.28 -2.25
CA ALA A 110 -0.37 -0.31 -3.03
C ALA A 110 0.14 -0.89 -4.36
N THR A 111 0.50 -2.19 -4.39
CA THR A 111 0.85 -2.94 -5.61
C THR A 111 -0.30 -2.95 -6.60
N MET A 112 -1.53 -3.26 -6.17
CA MET A 112 -2.71 -3.25 -7.05
C MET A 112 -3.09 -1.84 -7.49
N ALA A 113 -3.01 -0.86 -6.59
CA ALA A 113 -3.23 0.55 -6.93
C ALA A 113 -2.25 1.03 -8.02
N ALA A 114 -0.96 0.70 -7.86
CA ALA A 114 0.08 1.03 -8.83
C ALA A 114 -0.12 0.31 -10.17
N HIS A 115 -0.45 -0.98 -10.16
CA HIS A 115 -0.73 -1.75 -11.38
C HIS A 115 -1.90 -1.14 -12.15
N ARG A 116 -3.03 -0.82 -11.45
CA ARG A 116 -4.17 -0.15 -12.07
C ARG A 116 -3.79 1.20 -12.68
N ALA A 117 -3.03 2.02 -11.96
CA ALA A 117 -2.59 3.33 -12.45
C ALA A 117 -1.66 3.22 -13.66
N ILE A 118 -0.68 2.31 -13.64
CA ILE A 118 0.22 2.03 -14.77
C ILE A 118 -0.58 1.54 -15.99
N HIS A 119 -1.56 0.66 -15.77
CA HIS A 119 -2.44 0.18 -16.85
C HIS A 119 -3.21 1.32 -17.52
N GLN A 120 -3.78 2.22 -16.72
CA GLN A 120 -4.59 3.36 -17.19
C GLN A 120 -3.75 4.45 -17.86
N GLN A 121 -2.57 4.76 -17.30
CA GLN A 121 -1.67 5.78 -17.86
C GLN A 121 -0.98 5.32 -19.16
N GLY A 122 -0.75 4.02 -19.29
CA GLY A 122 0.03 3.50 -20.44
C GLY A 122 1.52 3.82 -20.34
N GLY A 123 2.17 3.96 -21.50
CA GLY A 123 3.57 4.37 -21.59
C GLY A 123 4.59 3.29 -21.25
N GLU A 124 5.82 3.72 -20.90
CA GLU A 124 6.99 2.85 -20.73
C GLU A 124 6.80 1.84 -19.58
N LEU A 125 6.30 2.28 -18.42
CA LEU A 125 6.10 1.39 -17.27
C LEU A 125 5.12 0.26 -17.59
N LYS A 126 4.04 0.53 -18.35
CA LYS A 126 3.10 -0.49 -18.79
C LYS A 126 3.76 -1.52 -19.72
N THR A 127 4.61 -1.06 -20.62
CA THR A 127 5.33 -1.95 -21.56
C THR A 127 6.37 -2.82 -20.85
N GLN A 128 7.01 -2.28 -19.82
CA GLN A 128 8.03 -2.98 -19.02
C GLN A 128 7.43 -3.93 -17.99
N LEU A 129 6.19 -3.70 -17.55
CA LEU A 129 5.55 -4.51 -16.51
C LEU A 129 5.30 -5.95 -17.01
N GLN A 130 5.79 -6.93 -16.25
CA GLN A 130 5.72 -8.36 -16.59
C GLN A 130 4.73 -9.11 -15.70
N ALA A 131 4.68 -8.79 -14.41
CA ALA A 131 3.76 -9.41 -13.46
C ALA A 131 3.62 -8.56 -12.20
N ALA A 132 2.52 -8.79 -11.45
CA ALA A 132 2.30 -8.25 -10.12
C ALA A 132 2.02 -9.38 -9.11
N VAL A 133 2.59 -9.26 -7.92
CA VAL A 133 2.49 -10.22 -6.82
C VAL A 133 1.97 -9.52 -5.55
N PRO A 134 0.70 -9.11 -5.53
CA PRO A 134 0.10 -8.51 -4.35
C PRO A 134 -0.33 -9.59 -3.36
N GLY A 135 0.18 -9.52 -2.12
CA GLY A 135 -0.14 -10.45 -1.04
C GLY A 135 -1.05 -9.83 0.02
N ALA A 136 -2.14 -10.51 0.37
CA ALA A 136 -3.02 -10.23 1.51
C ALA A 136 -3.45 -8.76 1.66
N GLY A 137 -3.66 -8.05 0.55
CA GLY A 137 -4.09 -6.65 0.56
C GLY A 137 -5.61 -6.49 0.64
N PRO A 138 -6.12 -5.41 1.25
CA PRO A 138 -7.53 -5.04 1.25
C PRO A 138 -7.90 -4.40 -0.10
N TYR A 139 -8.08 -5.21 -1.15
CA TYR A 139 -8.34 -4.72 -2.52
C TYR A 139 -9.75 -4.16 -2.68
N ASP A 140 -10.72 -4.78 -2.01
CA ASP A 140 -12.05 -4.27 -1.73
C ASP A 140 -12.09 -3.77 -0.29
N VAL A 141 -11.98 -2.45 -0.12
CA VAL A 141 -11.95 -1.87 1.22
C VAL A 141 -13.29 -1.96 1.91
N GLN A 142 -14.41 -1.83 1.17
CA GLN A 142 -15.76 -1.99 1.75
C GLN A 142 -15.94 -3.38 2.32
N GLU A 143 -15.72 -4.43 1.52
CA GLU A 143 -15.87 -5.82 1.96
C GLU A 143 -14.93 -6.16 3.12
N THR A 144 -13.69 -5.64 3.08
CA THR A 144 -12.73 -5.80 4.18
C THR A 144 -13.25 -5.23 5.50
N LEU A 145 -13.88 -4.05 5.46
CA LEU A 145 -14.45 -3.41 6.65
C LEU A 145 -15.71 -4.12 7.14
N ASP A 146 -16.57 -4.56 6.22
CA ASP A 146 -17.76 -5.34 6.54
C ASP A 146 -17.39 -6.68 7.22
N GLU A 147 -16.40 -7.40 6.71
CA GLU A 147 -15.87 -8.60 7.36
C GLU A 147 -15.29 -8.33 8.76
N GLN A 148 -14.59 -7.21 8.95
CA GLN A 148 -14.08 -6.84 10.27
C GLN A 148 -15.24 -6.52 11.24
N LEU A 149 -16.24 -5.78 10.79
CA LEU A 149 -17.45 -5.50 11.58
C LEU A 149 -18.16 -6.79 11.98
N ASP A 150 -18.30 -7.74 11.06
CA ASP A 150 -18.92 -9.05 11.34
C ASP A 150 -18.13 -9.87 12.36
N ARG A 151 -16.80 -9.78 12.36
CA ARG A 151 -15.98 -10.38 13.42
C ARG A 151 -16.24 -9.74 14.77
N VAL A 152 -16.33 -8.40 14.80
CA VAL A 152 -16.67 -7.67 16.02
C VAL A 152 -18.07 -8.01 16.50
N ARG A 153 -19.06 -8.14 15.58
CA ARG A 153 -20.43 -8.58 15.91
C ARG A 153 -20.46 -9.96 16.59
N LYS A 154 -19.61 -10.89 16.15
CA LYS A 154 -19.52 -12.23 16.73
C LYS A 154 -18.82 -12.25 18.10
N LEU A 155 -17.80 -11.45 18.30
CA LEU A 155 -16.95 -11.45 19.48
C LEU A 155 -17.47 -10.51 20.58
N PHE A 156 -17.94 -9.33 20.19
CA PHE A 156 -18.35 -8.25 21.08
C PHE A 156 -19.60 -7.51 20.55
N PRO A 157 -20.79 -8.16 20.56
CA PRO A 157 -22.00 -7.59 19.97
C PRO A 157 -22.34 -6.16 20.41
N PRO A 158 -22.17 -5.75 21.70
CA PRO A 158 -22.43 -4.38 22.11
C PRO A 158 -21.50 -3.36 21.45
N LEU A 159 -20.23 -3.72 21.23
CA LEU A 159 -19.27 -2.83 20.54
C LEU A 159 -19.64 -2.69 19.06
N ALA A 160 -20.07 -3.77 18.43
CA ALA A 160 -20.49 -3.73 17.03
C ALA A 160 -21.61 -2.72 16.79
N LEU A 161 -22.59 -2.61 17.69
CA LEU A 161 -23.67 -1.63 17.59
C LEU A 161 -23.16 -0.17 17.61
N LEU A 162 -22.03 0.08 18.29
CA LEU A 162 -21.42 1.43 18.37
C LEU A 162 -20.64 1.81 17.12
N ILE A 163 -20.27 0.83 16.28
CA ILE A 163 -19.45 1.06 15.08
C ILE A 163 -20.17 0.67 13.80
N ASP A 164 -21.45 0.30 13.91
CA ASP A 164 -22.29 -0.14 12.78
C ASP A 164 -22.69 1.06 11.91
N PRO A 165 -22.31 1.08 10.61
CA PRO A 165 -22.71 2.14 9.70
C PRO A 165 -24.21 2.37 9.60
N ASP A 166 -25.01 1.29 9.70
CA ASP A 166 -26.48 1.38 9.66
C ASP A 166 -27.05 2.26 10.79
N HIS A 167 -26.33 2.41 11.90
CA HIS A 167 -26.72 3.27 13.01
C HIS A 167 -25.96 4.61 13.05
N LEU A 168 -24.72 4.62 12.53
CA LEU A 168 -23.84 5.78 12.60
C LEU A 168 -24.03 6.74 11.43
N SER A 169 -24.57 6.29 10.30
CA SER A 169 -24.84 7.15 9.14
C SER A 169 -25.75 8.33 9.49
N ASP A 170 -26.76 8.09 10.34
CA ASP A 170 -27.68 9.11 10.84
C ASP A 170 -27.15 9.92 12.05
N ALA A 171 -26.02 9.50 12.63
CA ALA A 171 -25.42 10.18 13.75
C ALA A 171 -24.74 11.48 13.30
N SER A 172 -24.56 12.42 14.27
CA SER A 172 -23.82 13.64 13.99
C SER A 172 -22.35 13.33 13.65
N GLU A 173 -21.73 14.21 12.87
CA GLU A 173 -20.29 14.11 12.55
C GLU A 173 -19.41 14.04 13.81
N SER A 174 -19.78 14.76 14.89
CA SER A 174 -19.08 14.71 16.17
C SER A 174 -19.07 13.31 16.77
N VAL A 175 -20.18 12.58 16.68
CA VAL A 175 -20.29 11.20 17.17
C VAL A 175 -19.42 10.26 16.32
N ARG A 176 -19.52 10.36 15.00
CA ARG A 176 -18.68 9.56 14.09
C ARG A 176 -17.18 9.82 14.32
N ASN A 177 -16.79 11.06 14.54
CA ASN A 177 -15.40 11.45 14.84
C ASN A 177 -14.90 10.83 16.15
N GLU A 178 -15.74 10.73 17.18
CA GLU A 178 -15.35 10.06 18.43
C GLU A 178 -15.19 8.54 18.24
N VAL A 179 -16.12 7.90 17.53
CA VAL A 179 -16.02 6.46 17.19
C VAL A 179 -14.76 6.20 16.38
N ARG A 180 -14.48 6.99 15.34
CA ARG A 180 -13.23 6.89 14.55
C ARG A 180 -11.99 6.98 15.45
N ARG A 181 -11.97 7.95 16.38
CA ARG A 181 -10.84 8.13 17.30
C ARG A 181 -10.62 6.90 18.18
N LEU A 182 -11.69 6.28 18.65
CA LEU A 182 -11.61 5.05 19.43
C LEU A 182 -11.06 3.89 18.58
N LEU A 183 -11.53 3.72 17.35
CA LEU A 183 -11.03 2.70 16.43
C LEU A 183 -9.54 2.89 16.12
N LEU A 184 -9.11 4.12 15.84
CA LEU A 184 -7.71 4.45 15.60
C LEU A 184 -6.79 4.07 16.76
N ARG A 185 -7.21 4.34 17.99
CA ARG A 185 -6.45 3.94 19.18
C ARG A 185 -6.27 2.43 19.32
N GLN A 186 -7.16 1.64 18.73
CA GLN A 186 -7.03 0.18 18.73
C GLN A 186 -6.13 -0.32 17.59
N MET A 187 -6.01 0.44 16.52
CA MET A 187 -5.22 0.07 15.34
C MET A 187 -3.77 0.50 15.44
N VAL A 188 -3.50 1.69 15.99
CA VAL A 188 -2.16 2.26 16.07
C VAL A 188 -1.55 1.90 17.43
N PRO A 189 -0.38 1.23 17.47
CA PRO A 189 0.35 0.96 18.70
C PRO A 189 0.66 2.25 19.49
N GLU A 190 0.73 2.16 20.82
CA GLU A 190 1.02 3.31 21.69
C GLU A 190 2.36 3.99 21.37
N ASP A 191 3.32 3.24 20.84
CA ASP A 191 4.64 3.72 20.45
C ASP A 191 4.74 4.09 18.95
N GLY A 192 3.61 4.13 18.24
CA GLY A 192 3.52 4.62 16.88
C GLY A 192 3.80 6.12 16.81
N ASP A 193 4.66 6.54 15.88
CA ASP A 193 5.03 7.94 15.68
C ASP A 193 4.58 8.51 14.34
N VAL A 194 3.93 7.70 13.50
CA VAL A 194 3.36 8.11 12.21
C VAL A 194 1.88 8.41 12.35
N ARG A 195 1.46 9.55 11.81
CA ARG A 195 0.04 9.94 11.78
C ARG A 195 -0.65 9.36 10.56
N TYR A 196 -1.81 8.74 10.77
CA TYR A 196 -2.59 8.11 9.72
C TYR A 196 -3.82 8.96 9.38
N GLN A 197 -4.00 9.23 8.09
CA GLN A 197 -5.25 9.70 7.55
C GLN A 197 -6.18 8.50 7.34
N THR A 198 -7.41 8.60 7.81
CA THR A 198 -8.36 7.49 7.82
C THR A 198 -9.67 7.83 7.14
N LEU A 199 -9.58 8.48 6.01
CA LEU A 199 -10.75 8.90 5.22
C LEU A 199 -11.67 7.70 4.87
N PHE A 200 -11.11 6.52 4.65
CA PHE A 200 -11.89 5.31 4.44
C PHE A 200 -12.80 4.94 5.62
N MET A 201 -12.35 5.18 6.87
CA MET A 201 -13.19 4.98 8.05
C MET A 201 -14.31 6.01 8.14
N ASP A 202 -14.01 7.27 7.82
CA ASP A 202 -15.03 8.32 7.82
C ASP A 202 -16.15 8.01 6.84
N ARG A 203 -15.79 7.53 5.64
CA ARG A 203 -16.75 7.10 4.62
C ARG A 203 -17.53 5.86 5.06
N PHE A 204 -16.85 4.88 5.66
CA PHE A 204 -17.49 3.67 6.17
C PHE A 204 -18.52 3.99 7.25
N LEU A 205 -18.16 4.78 8.26
CA LEU A 205 -19.07 5.18 9.33
C LEU A 205 -20.23 6.08 8.86
N ALA A 206 -20.10 6.69 7.68
CA ALA A 206 -21.13 7.47 7.02
C ALA A 206 -21.94 6.66 5.99
N ASP A 207 -21.70 5.36 5.87
CA ASP A 207 -22.26 4.47 4.82
C ASP A 207 -22.03 4.97 3.38
N ASP A 208 -20.92 5.70 3.15
CA ASP A 208 -20.54 6.21 1.82
C ASP A 208 -19.80 5.13 0.99
N LYS A 209 -20.52 4.08 0.62
CA LYS A 209 -20.00 2.98 -0.20
C LYS A 209 -19.48 3.44 -1.56
N ALA A 210 -20.11 4.44 -2.16
CA ALA A 210 -19.68 4.99 -3.45
C ALA A 210 -18.31 5.68 -3.34
N GLY A 211 -18.10 6.47 -2.28
CA GLY A 211 -16.80 7.09 -2.00
C GLY A 211 -15.70 6.07 -1.70
N ILE A 212 -16.02 5.01 -0.93
CA ILE A 212 -15.08 3.91 -0.69
C ILE A 212 -14.71 3.23 -2.01
N ALA A 213 -15.68 2.89 -2.85
CA ALA A 213 -15.42 2.25 -4.14
C ALA A 213 -14.55 3.13 -5.06
N ALA A 214 -14.80 4.44 -5.10
CA ALA A 214 -14.11 5.36 -5.99
C ALA A 214 -12.66 5.67 -5.55
N GLU A 215 -12.43 5.90 -4.26
CA GLU A 215 -11.17 6.45 -3.76
C GLU A 215 -10.29 5.41 -3.05
N HIS A 216 -10.91 4.38 -2.49
CA HIS A 216 -10.21 3.42 -1.63
C HIS A 216 -10.10 2.03 -2.25
N SER A 217 -11.13 1.47 -2.88
CA SER A 217 -11.05 0.16 -3.49
C SER A 217 -10.23 0.16 -4.79
N VAL A 218 -9.45 -0.90 -5.02
CA VAL A 218 -8.50 -0.97 -6.15
C VAL A 218 -8.80 -2.08 -7.16
N HIS A 219 -9.83 -2.87 -6.92
CA HIS A 219 -10.22 -4.01 -7.75
C HIS A 219 -11.21 -3.65 -8.87
N LEU A 220 -11.91 -2.50 -8.76
CA LEU A 220 -12.98 -2.10 -9.67
C LEU A 220 -12.52 -1.31 -10.89
N GLY A 221 -13.27 -1.45 -11.99
CA GLY A 221 -13.19 -0.58 -13.17
C GLY A 221 -12.02 -0.83 -14.11
N TRP A 222 -11.31 -1.96 -13.97
CA TRP A 222 -10.19 -2.33 -14.85
C TRP A 222 -9.95 -3.84 -14.86
N ALA A 223 -9.12 -4.30 -15.80
CA ALA A 223 -8.61 -5.67 -15.84
C ALA A 223 -7.08 -5.65 -15.90
N PRO A 224 -6.38 -6.51 -15.17
CA PRO A 224 -4.92 -6.62 -15.22
C PRO A 224 -4.42 -6.86 -16.65
N SER A 225 -3.39 -6.12 -17.05
CA SER A 225 -2.76 -6.27 -18.37
C SER A 225 -1.63 -7.31 -18.42
N VAL A 226 -1.21 -7.79 -17.24
CA VAL A 226 -0.19 -8.82 -17.05
C VAL A 226 -0.64 -9.79 -15.97
N PRO A 227 -0.01 -10.98 -15.85
CA PRO A 227 -0.34 -11.93 -14.78
C PRO A 227 -0.29 -11.31 -13.39
N VAL A 228 -1.29 -11.64 -12.57
CA VAL A 228 -1.36 -11.27 -11.15
C VAL A 228 -1.39 -12.55 -10.33
N TYR A 229 -0.45 -12.65 -9.38
CA TYR A 229 -0.37 -13.77 -8.44
C TYR A 229 -0.82 -13.30 -7.07
N LEU A 230 -2.05 -13.64 -6.69
CA LEU A 230 -2.64 -13.28 -5.40
C LEU A 230 -2.29 -14.31 -4.33
N PHE A 231 -1.77 -13.85 -3.20
CA PHE A 231 -1.55 -14.65 -2.00
C PHE A 231 -2.39 -14.08 -0.87
N HIS A 232 -3.19 -14.93 -0.23
CA HIS A 232 -3.99 -14.55 0.93
C HIS A 232 -3.93 -15.65 1.99
N GLY A 233 -3.87 -15.26 3.27
CA GLY A 233 -4.01 -16.19 4.39
C GLY A 233 -5.47 -16.68 4.53
N ARG A 234 -5.66 -17.77 5.27
CA ARG A 234 -6.98 -18.30 5.66
C ARG A 234 -7.49 -17.59 6.90
#